data_4b88b3eda6d9d9b8e93467ff99ce7381
#
_entry.id   4b88b3eda6d9d9b8e93467ff99ce7381
#
_cell.length_a   1.000
_cell.length_b   1.000
_cell.length_c   1.000
_cell.angle_alpha   90.00
_cell.angle_beta   90.00
_cell.angle_gamma   90.00
#
_symmetry.space_group_name_H-M   'P 1'
#
loop_
_entity.id
_entity.type
_entity.pdbx_description
1 polymer ?
#
loop_
_entity_poly.entity_id
_entity_poly.type
_entity_poly.pdbx_seq_one_letter_code
_entity_poly.pdbx_strand_id
1 'polypeptide(L)'
;RAPMTCHNNIRLVFPHRSDAASHWYQYMTTCTIFNSWDTAAHALNGMDKDGDLVMLTDNKVLVDNLKVLPALMCVQRKAKKKIVTETDAIQANIDSFGDDIGKTTNWITSMFDVQAQFQKGSKEYEELDYRIKCGQLFQQNAIDKAKGIIAKPMPREWHDRHSANMIEDPEKRRLYQRLVADKKPYFMRIIYPALMKQYNTYIKNTNKNAMREFQMTVDEMLEMPRSELSERQKDFLRYYESRMPVGNHDCVMNRICKRFEKEFDGYLGRHNADVDFDYTVMKSGVEYSRTQYNAILKLYENYNKRLRSYAVFANYERVDEYDTFSRMIEMRSEFEQECARVCSNRFVLCDIVLDICYKKSSTKRFAWEMCGGEIIQNLLDKHNGVISYPTVDPAGDIFFCGDRFSLQQKMIGGTL
;
A
#
# COMPACT_ATOMS: atom_id res chain seq x y z
N ARG A 1 7.48 -11.05 11.36
CA ARG A 1 7.41 -9.59 11.39
C ARG A 1 7.12 -9.04 9.99
N ALA A 2 6.20 -8.11 9.90
CA ALA A 2 5.94 -7.39 8.65
C ALA A 2 6.92 -6.18 8.54
N PRO A 3 7.26 -5.80 7.30
CA PRO A 3 6.92 -6.43 6.04
C PRO A 3 7.78 -7.67 5.76
N MET A 4 7.18 -8.73 5.23
CA MET A 4 7.86 -9.98 4.91
C MET A 4 8.08 -10.08 3.39
N THR A 5 9.33 -10.22 2.96
CA THR A 5 9.71 -10.16 1.55
C THR A 5 10.24 -11.45 0.97
N CYS A 6 10.65 -12.40 1.80
CA CYS A 6 11.07 -13.71 1.32
C CYS A 6 10.73 -14.82 2.32
N HIS A 7 10.73 -16.06 1.86
CA HIS A 7 10.39 -17.23 2.67
C HIS A 7 11.35 -17.45 3.85
N ASN A 8 12.56 -16.94 3.75
CA ASN A 8 13.57 -17.04 4.81
C ASN A 8 13.20 -16.24 6.07
N ASN A 9 12.24 -15.32 5.97
CA ASN A 9 11.74 -14.55 7.12
C ASN A 9 10.78 -15.36 8.01
N ILE A 10 10.25 -16.49 7.53
CA ILE A 10 9.36 -17.33 8.32
C ILE A 10 10.21 -18.23 9.21
N ARG A 11 9.97 -18.22 10.52
CA ARG A 11 10.72 -18.99 11.51
C ARG A 11 9.79 -19.90 12.30
N LEU A 12 10.23 -21.12 12.52
CA LEU A 12 9.63 -21.99 13.52
C LEU A 12 10.28 -21.66 14.87
N VAL A 13 9.47 -21.36 15.87
CA VAL A 13 9.92 -21.01 17.21
C VAL A 13 9.35 -21.99 18.24
N PHE A 14 10.13 -22.27 19.29
CA PHE A 14 9.74 -23.16 20.35
C PHE A 14 9.65 -22.37 21.66
N PRO A 15 8.55 -22.44 22.40
CA PRO A 15 8.45 -21.80 23.70
C PRO A 15 9.48 -22.36 24.68
N HIS A 16 10.31 -21.51 25.26
CA HIS A 16 11.19 -21.90 26.34
C HIS A 16 10.41 -21.89 27.66
N ARG A 17 10.26 -23.05 28.26
CA ARG A 17 9.55 -23.22 29.54
C ARG A 17 10.55 -23.68 30.60
N SER A 18 10.87 -22.73 31.50
CA SER A 18 11.65 -23.01 32.70
C SER A 18 11.03 -22.32 33.90
N ASP A 19 11.32 -22.79 35.11
CA ASP A 19 10.83 -22.15 36.34
C ASP A 19 11.28 -20.69 36.43
N ALA A 20 12.52 -20.41 36.04
CA ALA A 20 13.04 -19.05 35.99
C ALA A 20 12.28 -18.17 35.00
N ALA A 21 12.02 -18.65 33.77
CA ALA A 21 11.24 -17.89 32.79
C ALA A 21 9.80 -17.66 33.28
N SER A 22 9.18 -18.69 33.83
CA SER A 22 7.83 -18.59 34.40
C SER A 22 7.76 -17.61 35.56
N HIS A 23 8.77 -17.58 36.42
CA HIS A 23 8.83 -16.65 37.56
C HIS A 23 9.04 -15.20 37.10
N TRP A 24 10.02 -14.95 36.24
CA TRP A 24 10.38 -13.57 35.87
C TRP A 24 9.45 -12.93 34.85
N TYR A 25 8.83 -13.73 33.98
CA TYR A 25 8.02 -13.22 32.86
C TYR A 25 6.52 -13.48 33.01
N GLN A 26 6.06 -13.94 34.16
CA GLN A 26 4.64 -14.27 34.40
C GLN A 26 3.65 -13.11 34.16
N TYR A 27 4.11 -11.87 34.28
CA TYR A 27 3.29 -10.68 34.05
C TYR A 27 3.37 -10.14 32.62
N MET A 28 4.21 -10.72 31.77
CA MET A 28 4.38 -10.29 30.39
C MET A 28 3.46 -11.10 29.45
N THR A 29 2.20 -10.69 29.36
CA THR A 29 1.17 -11.44 28.63
C THR A 29 1.04 -11.04 27.16
N THR A 30 1.56 -9.86 26.79
CA THR A 30 1.41 -9.29 25.44
C THR A 30 2.73 -9.20 24.67
N CYS A 31 3.84 -9.59 25.28
CA CYS A 31 5.17 -9.50 24.70
C CYS A 31 5.72 -10.89 24.34
N THR A 32 6.52 -10.94 23.28
CA THR A 32 7.33 -12.12 22.94
C THR A 32 8.79 -11.81 23.21
N ILE A 33 9.43 -12.63 24.04
CA ILE A 33 10.85 -12.51 24.39
C ILE A 33 11.63 -13.47 23.49
N PHE A 34 12.51 -12.93 22.68
CA PHE A 34 13.38 -13.72 21.81
C PHE A 34 14.73 -14.01 22.48
N ASN A 35 15.24 -15.22 22.24
CA ASN A 35 16.59 -15.57 22.64
C ASN A 35 17.60 -14.71 21.85
N SER A 36 18.54 -14.09 22.57
CA SER A 36 19.59 -13.25 21.95
C SER A 36 20.75 -14.08 21.32
N TRP A 37 20.76 -15.37 21.52
CA TRP A 37 21.82 -16.27 21.04
C TRP A 37 21.50 -16.92 19.69
N ASP A 38 20.27 -16.80 19.20
CA ASP A 38 19.91 -17.34 17.90
C ASP A 38 19.76 -16.25 16.82
N THR A 39 19.56 -16.67 15.60
CA THR A 39 19.45 -15.79 14.43
C THR A 39 18.01 -15.42 14.06
N ALA A 40 17.01 -15.78 14.88
CA ALA A 40 15.60 -15.54 14.54
C ALA A 40 15.32 -14.06 14.37
N ALA A 41 15.82 -13.20 15.26
CA ALA A 41 15.65 -11.75 15.16
C ALA A 41 16.22 -11.17 13.85
N HIS A 42 17.38 -11.64 13.42
CA HIS A 42 18.00 -11.21 12.15
C HIS A 42 17.19 -11.64 10.93
N ALA A 43 16.60 -12.84 10.97
CA ALA A 43 15.72 -13.32 9.91
C ALA A 43 14.40 -12.56 9.82
N LEU A 44 13.98 -11.90 10.89
CA LEU A 44 12.72 -11.12 10.97
C LEU A 44 12.87 -9.68 10.45
N ASN A 45 13.65 -9.52 9.40
CA ASN A 45 13.77 -8.27 8.65
C ASN A 45 14.18 -7.06 9.50
N GLY A 46 15.35 -7.17 10.14
CA GLY A 46 15.93 -6.09 10.94
C GLY A 46 15.17 -5.79 12.24
N MET A 47 14.54 -6.80 12.83
CA MET A 47 13.93 -6.65 14.15
C MET A 47 14.97 -6.20 15.18
N ASP A 48 14.72 -5.09 15.85
CA ASP A 48 15.64 -4.47 16.82
C ASP A 48 15.14 -4.50 18.28
N LYS A 49 13.98 -5.10 18.51
CA LYS A 49 13.41 -5.35 19.86
C LYS A 49 13.01 -4.07 20.62
N ASP A 50 12.74 -2.99 19.91
CA ASP A 50 12.33 -1.69 20.46
C ASP A 50 10.80 -1.49 20.48
N GLY A 51 10.02 -2.55 20.33
CA GLY A 51 8.56 -2.52 20.25
C GLY A 51 8.01 -3.04 18.94
N ASP A 52 8.83 -3.72 18.15
CA ASP A 52 8.40 -4.37 16.92
C ASP A 52 7.26 -5.37 17.15
N LEU A 53 6.28 -5.36 16.25
CA LEU A 53 5.18 -6.32 16.27
C LEU A 53 5.55 -7.58 15.51
N VAL A 54 5.28 -8.73 16.12
CA VAL A 54 5.42 -10.06 15.49
C VAL A 54 4.08 -10.79 15.52
N MET A 55 3.79 -11.52 14.47
CA MET A 55 2.67 -12.45 14.43
C MET A 55 3.18 -13.85 14.72
N LEU A 56 2.60 -14.50 15.72
CA LEU A 56 2.78 -15.90 16.05
C LEU A 56 1.52 -16.69 15.72
N THR A 57 1.66 -17.93 15.30
CA THR A 57 0.54 -18.83 15.05
C THR A 57 0.91 -20.26 15.39
N ASP A 58 -0.03 -20.98 15.96
CA ASP A 58 0.01 -22.43 16.21
C ASP A 58 -0.90 -23.20 15.25
N ASN A 59 -1.40 -22.54 14.20
CA ASN A 59 -2.22 -23.20 13.20
C ASN A 59 -1.47 -24.41 12.61
N LYS A 60 -1.99 -25.61 12.85
CA LYS A 60 -1.37 -26.86 12.46
C LYS A 60 -1.06 -26.95 10.97
N VAL A 61 -1.97 -26.45 10.12
CA VAL A 61 -1.75 -26.46 8.66
C VAL A 61 -0.52 -25.66 8.28
N LEU A 62 -0.30 -24.51 8.93
CA LEU A 62 0.87 -23.66 8.67
C LEU A 62 2.14 -24.26 9.27
N VAL A 63 2.08 -24.71 10.53
CA VAL A 63 3.24 -25.26 11.26
C VAL A 63 3.74 -26.54 10.60
N ASP A 64 2.84 -27.48 10.30
CA ASP A 64 3.20 -28.81 9.76
C ASP A 64 3.73 -28.73 8.30
N ASN A 65 3.34 -27.71 7.56
CA ASN A 65 3.78 -27.49 6.17
C ASN A 65 4.91 -26.48 6.05
N LEU A 66 5.38 -25.89 7.15
CA LEU A 66 6.48 -24.95 7.11
C LEU A 66 7.80 -25.63 6.76
N LYS A 67 8.42 -25.17 5.68
CA LYS A 67 9.80 -25.51 5.35
C LYS A 67 10.74 -24.43 5.87
N VAL A 68 11.47 -24.73 6.94
CA VAL A 68 12.46 -23.79 7.47
C VAL A 68 13.63 -23.67 6.49
N LEU A 69 13.87 -22.46 6.01
CA LEU A 69 14.98 -22.12 5.13
C LEU A 69 16.11 -21.44 5.93
N PRO A 70 17.35 -21.45 5.42
CA PRO A 70 18.44 -20.69 6.06
C PRO A 70 18.07 -19.23 6.25
N ALA A 71 18.37 -18.67 7.41
CA ALA A 71 18.12 -17.26 7.70
C ALA A 71 18.94 -16.37 6.76
N LEU A 72 18.29 -15.35 6.19
CA LEU A 72 19.00 -14.29 5.46
C LEU A 72 19.37 -13.19 6.44
N MET A 73 20.65 -12.99 6.63
CA MET A 73 21.19 -11.92 7.45
C MET A 73 21.57 -10.76 6.53
N CYS A 74 20.81 -9.66 6.62
CA CYS A 74 21.10 -8.45 5.87
C CYS A 74 22.09 -7.58 6.65
N VAL A 75 23.33 -7.55 6.19
CA VAL A 75 24.36 -6.71 6.82
C VAL A 75 24.26 -5.31 6.23
N GLN A 76 23.70 -4.39 7.01
CA GLN A 76 23.62 -2.98 6.64
C GLN A 76 24.95 -2.25 6.92
N ARG A 77 25.21 -1.22 6.12
CA ARG A 77 26.30 -0.27 6.41
C ARG A 77 25.87 0.60 7.60
N LYS A 78 26.73 0.70 8.60
CA LYS A 78 26.48 1.59 9.74
C LYS A 78 26.43 3.04 9.28
N ALA A 79 25.46 3.79 9.81
CA ALA A 79 25.42 5.24 9.64
C ALA A 79 26.70 5.89 10.22
N LYS A 80 27.16 6.94 9.58
CA LYS A 80 28.28 7.74 10.13
C LYS A 80 27.78 8.50 11.35
N LYS A 81 28.51 8.41 12.45
CA LYS A 81 28.23 9.24 13.64
C LYS A 81 28.45 10.70 13.29
N LYS A 82 27.45 11.53 13.55
CA LYS A 82 27.52 12.99 13.40
C LYS A 82 26.71 13.66 14.50
N ILE A 83 26.99 14.93 14.74
CA ILE A 83 26.12 15.76 15.58
C ILE A 83 24.88 16.07 14.76
N VAL A 84 23.72 15.72 15.30
CA VAL A 84 22.43 15.93 14.63
C VAL A 84 22.04 17.40 14.72
N THR A 85 21.76 18.00 13.57
CA THR A 85 21.24 19.35 13.46
C THR A 85 19.71 19.33 13.32
N GLU A 86 19.07 20.50 13.45
CA GLU A 86 17.63 20.64 13.21
C GLU A 86 17.25 20.22 11.77
N THR A 87 18.08 20.59 10.79
CA THR A 87 17.90 20.17 9.39
C THR A 87 17.92 18.65 9.23
N ASP A 88 18.82 17.97 9.96
CA ASP A 88 18.90 16.51 9.93
C ASP A 88 17.64 15.86 10.52
N ALA A 89 17.08 16.45 11.58
CA ALA A 89 15.83 15.95 12.18
C ALA A 89 14.64 16.14 11.23
N ILE A 90 14.57 17.27 10.56
CA ILE A 90 13.54 17.53 9.52
C ILE A 90 13.70 16.54 8.37
N GLN A 91 14.92 16.32 7.87
CA GLN A 91 15.18 15.37 6.79
C GLN A 91 14.82 13.94 7.18
N ALA A 92 15.15 13.51 8.41
CA ALA A 92 14.78 12.19 8.91
C ALA A 92 13.24 12.01 8.97
N ASN A 93 12.51 13.04 9.36
CA ASN A 93 11.05 13.03 9.33
C ASN A 93 10.51 12.91 7.91
N ILE A 94 11.05 13.66 6.95
CA ILE A 94 10.68 13.58 5.54
C ILE A 94 10.95 12.17 5.00
N ASP A 95 12.11 11.61 5.27
CA ASP A 95 12.51 10.27 4.85
C ASP A 95 11.59 9.17 5.45
N SER A 96 11.06 9.39 6.65
CA SER A 96 10.13 8.44 7.30
C SER A 96 8.74 8.40 6.63
N PHE A 97 8.34 9.47 5.94
CA PHE A 97 7.07 9.53 5.20
C PHE A 97 7.16 9.00 3.77
N GLY A 98 8.34 8.59 3.32
CA GLY A 98 8.55 8.05 1.97
C GLY A 98 7.77 6.75 1.71
N ASP A 99 7.41 6.53 0.46
CA ASP A 99 6.72 5.30 0.02
C ASP A 99 7.69 4.17 -0.41
N ASP A 100 8.99 4.33 -0.15
CA ASP A 100 10.07 3.42 -0.58
C ASP A 100 9.89 2.00 -0.06
N ILE A 101 9.41 1.84 1.19
CA ILE A 101 9.11 0.54 1.78
C ILE A 101 8.01 -0.16 0.97
N GLY A 102 6.93 0.55 0.71
CA GLY A 102 5.79 0.03 -0.06
C GLY A 102 6.15 -0.26 -1.51
N LYS A 103 6.90 0.62 -2.17
CA LYS A 103 7.40 0.41 -3.53
C LYS A 103 8.27 -0.85 -3.62
N THR A 104 9.25 -0.97 -2.73
CA THR A 104 10.17 -2.12 -2.70
C THR A 104 9.40 -3.42 -2.47
N THR A 105 8.48 -3.44 -1.51
CA THR A 105 7.62 -4.60 -1.24
C THR A 105 6.79 -4.99 -2.47
N ASN A 106 6.22 -3.99 -3.16
CA ASN A 106 5.42 -4.24 -4.36
C ASN A 106 6.26 -4.81 -5.51
N TRP A 107 7.49 -4.33 -5.72
CA TRP A 107 8.38 -4.88 -6.74
C TRP A 107 8.75 -6.33 -6.44
N ILE A 108 9.08 -6.65 -5.18
CA ILE A 108 9.38 -8.02 -4.77
C ILE A 108 8.17 -8.93 -4.97
N THR A 109 6.98 -8.44 -4.61
CA THR A 109 5.72 -9.18 -4.83
C THR A 109 5.47 -9.44 -6.32
N SER A 110 5.80 -8.47 -7.17
CA SER A 110 5.74 -8.66 -8.63
C SER A 110 6.77 -9.66 -9.14
N MET A 111 7.96 -9.75 -8.51
CA MET A 111 8.96 -10.77 -8.87
C MET A 111 8.48 -12.19 -8.57
N PHE A 112 7.71 -12.40 -7.51
CA PHE A 112 7.08 -13.70 -7.23
C PHE A 112 6.07 -14.10 -8.31
N ASP A 113 5.33 -13.14 -8.84
CA ASP A 113 4.42 -13.41 -9.96
C ASP A 113 5.20 -13.81 -11.22
N VAL A 114 6.23 -13.05 -11.57
CA VAL A 114 7.09 -13.36 -12.72
C VAL A 114 7.82 -14.70 -12.54
N GLN A 115 8.28 -15.01 -11.31
CA GLN A 115 8.97 -16.27 -11.01
C GLN A 115 8.08 -17.50 -11.24
N ALA A 116 6.77 -17.36 -10.97
CA ALA A 116 5.82 -18.46 -11.10
C ALA A 116 5.66 -19.03 -12.52
N GLN A 117 6.14 -18.31 -13.55
CA GLN A 117 6.14 -18.81 -14.94
C GLN A 117 7.33 -19.71 -15.28
N PHE A 118 8.32 -19.81 -14.39
CA PHE A 118 9.54 -20.57 -14.63
C PHE A 118 9.59 -21.83 -13.79
N GLN A 119 10.17 -22.89 -14.36
CA GLN A 119 10.40 -24.12 -13.64
C GLN A 119 11.48 -23.91 -12.56
N LYS A 120 11.22 -24.43 -11.36
CA LYS A 120 12.19 -24.41 -10.27
C LYS A 120 13.51 -25.06 -10.69
N GLY A 121 14.62 -24.38 -10.41
CA GLY A 121 15.97 -24.81 -10.82
C GLY A 121 16.38 -24.31 -12.20
N SER A 122 15.50 -23.64 -12.96
CA SER A 122 15.91 -22.95 -14.18
C SER A 122 16.73 -21.68 -13.87
N LYS A 123 17.54 -21.24 -14.82
CA LYS A 123 18.35 -20.02 -14.68
C LYS A 123 17.49 -18.79 -14.33
N GLU A 124 16.34 -18.68 -14.95
CA GLU A 124 15.39 -17.60 -14.73
C GLU A 124 14.79 -17.64 -13.32
N TYR A 125 14.41 -18.82 -12.85
CA TYR A 125 13.87 -19.00 -11.51
C TYR A 125 14.90 -18.63 -10.45
N GLU A 126 16.13 -19.12 -10.58
CA GLU A 126 17.22 -18.88 -9.62
C GLU A 126 17.65 -17.40 -9.61
N GLU A 127 17.68 -16.75 -10.74
CA GLU A 127 17.96 -15.31 -10.83
C GLU A 127 16.87 -14.49 -10.10
N LEU A 128 15.59 -14.83 -10.29
CA LEU A 128 14.49 -14.16 -9.57
C LEU A 128 14.52 -14.47 -8.07
N ASP A 129 14.82 -15.70 -7.68
CA ASP A 129 15.00 -16.07 -6.27
C ASP A 129 16.12 -15.24 -5.62
N TYR A 130 17.23 -15.06 -6.34
CA TYR A 130 18.31 -14.17 -5.90
C TYR A 130 17.83 -12.71 -5.75
N ARG A 131 17.09 -12.17 -6.73
CA ARG A 131 16.57 -10.80 -6.67
C ARG A 131 15.59 -10.60 -5.51
N ILE A 132 14.71 -11.57 -5.27
CA ILE A 132 13.77 -11.57 -4.15
C ILE A 132 14.52 -11.55 -2.81
N LYS A 133 15.58 -12.35 -2.68
CA LYS A 133 16.43 -12.36 -1.48
C LYS A 133 17.17 -11.03 -1.29
N CYS A 134 17.72 -10.46 -2.37
CA CYS A 134 18.30 -9.11 -2.33
C CYS A 134 17.25 -8.05 -1.96
N GLY A 135 16.02 -8.24 -2.37
CA GLY A 135 14.89 -7.38 -2.04
C GLY A 135 14.71 -7.18 -0.54
N GLN A 136 14.98 -8.18 0.29
CA GLN A 136 14.96 -8.06 1.75
C GLN A 136 15.94 -6.99 2.25
N LEU A 137 17.14 -6.93 1.69
CA LEU A 137 18.12 -5.91 2.06
C LEU A 137 17.67 -4.51 1.62
N PHE A 138 17.15 -4.38 0.40
CA PHE A 138 16.62 -3.09 -0.08
C PHE A 138 15.48 -2.60 0.80
N GLN A 139 14.59 -3.49 1.21
CA GLN A 139 13.47 -3.14 2.08
C GLN A 139 13.95 -2.73 3.48
N GLN A 140 14.88 -3.48 4.07
CA GLN A 140 15.46 -3.14 5.37
C GLN A 140 16.16 -1.78 5.32
N ASN A 141 16.91 -1.50 4.25
CA ASN A 141 17.54 -0.19 4.06
C ASN A 141 16.50 0.93 3.94
N ALA A 142 15.36 0.67 3.29
CA ALA A 142 14.29 1.66 3.21
C ALA A 142 13.62 1.92 4.57
N ILE A 143 13.47 0.89 5.42
CA ILE A 143 12.95 1.03 6.79
C ILE A 143 13.91 1.91 7.63
N ASP A 144 15.21 1.68 7.53
CA ASP A 144 16.21 2.34 8.34
C ASP A 144 16.79 3.63 7.70
N LYS A 145 16.21 4.10 6.60
CA LYS A 145 16.62 5.33 5.92
C LYS A 145 16.61 6.54 6.87
N ALA A 146 15.56 6.66 7.68
CA ALA A 146 15.43 7.71 8.68
C ALA A 146 16.51 7.66 9.78
N LYS A 147 17.13 6.50 10.01
CA LYS A 147 18.27 6.32 10.93
C LYS A 147 19.62 6.68 10.29
N GLY A 148 19.62 7.28 9.10
CA GLY A 148 20.81 7.69 8.35
C GLY A 148 21.54 6.55 7.62
N ILE A 149 20.89 5.44 7.40
CA ILE A 149 21.41 4.35 6.57
C ILE A 149 21.37 4.79 5.10
N ILE A 150 22.51 4.70 4.41
CA ILE A 150 22.59 4.98 2.99
C ILE A 150 21.96 3.79 2.23
N ALA A 151 20.71 3.94 1.83
CA ALA A 151 20.01 2.96 1.04
C ALA A 151 20.50 2.99 -0.42
N LYS A 152 20.96 1.83 -0.93
CA LYS A 152 21.12 1.67 -2.37
C LYS A 152 19.73 1.39 -2.96
N PRO A 153 19.33 2.06 -4.05
CA PRO A 153 18.08 1.75 -4.72
C PRO A 153 18.16 0.37 -5.37
N MET A 154 17.01 -0.29 -5.47
CA MET A 154 16.90 -1.52 -6.26
C MET A 154 17.24 -1.23 -7.72
N PRO A 155 18.00 -2.09 -8.43
CA PRO A 155 18.32 -1.89 -9.84
C PRO A 155 17.06 -1.68 -10.68
N ARG A 156 17.00 -0.59 -11.42
CA ARG A 156 15.81 -0.22 -12.21
C ARG A 156 15.42 -1.29 -13.21
N GLU A 157 16.37 -1.92 -13.84
CA GLU A 157 16.17 -2.99 -14.82
C GLU A 157 15.48 -4.25 -14.25
N TRP A 158 15.30 -4.33 -12.92
CA TRP A 158 14.56 -5.42 -12.29
C TRP A 158 13.04 -5.18 -12.28
N HIS A 159 12.62 -3.92 -12.31
CA HIS A 159 11.21 -3.53 -12.13
C HIS A 159 10.70 -2.49 -13.13
N ASP A 160 11.57 -2.01 -14.04
CA ASP A 160 11.24 -1.09 -15.11
C ASP A 160 11.66 -1.65 -16.47
N ARG A 161 10.69 -1.88 -17.34
CA ARG A 161 10.90 -2.47 -18.67
C ARG A 161 11.74 -1.61 -19.58
N HIS A 162 11.62 -0.28 -19.48
CA HIS A 162 12.44 0.61 -20.28
C HIS A 162 13.92 0.43 -19.93
N SER A 163 14.25 0.44 -18.64
CA SER A 163 15.63 0.22 -18.18
C SER A 163 16.15 -1.17 -18.56
N ALA A 164 15.32 -2.21 -18.50
CA ALA A 164 15.69 -3.54 -18.93
C ALA A 164 16.00 -3.60 -20.45
N ASN A 165 15.31 -2.81 -21.27
CA ASN A 165 15.54 -2.72 -22.70
C ASN A 165 16.82 -1.98 -23.08
N MET A 166 17.32 -1.11 -22.18
CA MET A 166 18.52 -0.29 -22.41
C MET A 166 19.82 -0.99 -22.02
N ILE A 167 19.78 -2.24 -21.55
CA ILE A 167 20.98 -3.03 -21.26
C ILE A 167 21.77 -3.25 -22.56
N GLU A 168 23.05 -2.91 -22.55
CA GLU A 168 23.91 -2.98 -23.73
C GLU A 168 24.18 -4.42 -24.20
N ASP A 169 24.50 -5.33 -23.26
CA ASP A 169 24.74 -6.74 -23.54
C ASP A 169 23.45 -7.43 -24.04
N PRO A 170 23.46 -7.99 -25.26
CA PRO A 170 22.27 -8.59 -25.88
C PRO A 170 21.73 -9.82 -25.11
N GLU A 171 22.62 -10.66 -24.55
CA GLU A 171 22.21 -11.87 -23.82
C GLU A 171 21.59 -11.47 -22.48
N LYS A 172 22.27 -10.58 -21.75
CA LYS A 172 21.76 -10.02 -20.51
C LYS A 172 20.44 -9.28 -20.73
N ARG A 173 20.33 -8.50 -21.79
CA ARG A 173 19.10 -7.80 -22.18
C ARG A 173 17.94 -8.77 -22.37
N ARG A 174 18.13 -9.84 -23.16
CA ARG A 174 17.10 -10.87 -23.39
C ARG A 174 16.65 -11.52 -22.09
N LEU A 175 17.58 -11.86 -21.19
CA LEU A 175 17.28 -12.42 -19.90
C LEU A 175 16.45 -11.42 -19.07
N TYR A 176 16.89 -10.18 -18.93
CA TYR A 176 16.25 -9.17 -18.11
C TYR A 176 14.87 -8.78 -18.64
N GLN A 177 14.66 -8.72 -19.95
CA GLN A 177 13.35 -8.54 -20.57
C GLN A 177 12.33 -9.62 -20.16
N ARG A 178 12.80 -10.85 -19.95
CA ARG A 178 11.96 -11.97 -19.47
C ARG A 178 11.70 -11.91 -17.98
N LEU A 179 12.61 -11.33 -17.20
CA LEU A 179 12.58 -11.32 -15.74
C LEU A 179 12.05 -10.02 -15.12
N VAL A 180 11.83 -8.98 -15.93
CA VAL A 180 11.41 -7.68 -15.40
C VAL A 180 10.03 -7.75 -14.77
N ALA A 181 9.93 -7.29 -13.53
CA ALA A 181 8.71 -7.31 -12.72
C ALA A 181 8.01 -5.94 -12.75
N ASP A 182 7.63 -5.50 -13.95
CA ASP A 182 7.05 -4.18 -14.24
C ASP A 182 5.53 -4.12 -14.07
N LYS A 183 4.88 -5.25 -13.85
CA LYS A 183 3.42 -5.32 -13.63
C LYS A 183 3.10 -5.80 -12.23
N LYS A 184 2.12 -5.18 -11.59
CA LYS A 184 1.57 -5.69 -10.34
C LYS A 184 0.82 -7.00 -10.58
N PRO A 185 0.92 -8.00 -9.67
CA PRO A 185 0.17 -9.24 -9.77
C PRO A 185 -1.36 -9.02 -9.80
N TYR A 186 -2.07 -9.96 -10.39
CA TYR A 186 -3.52 -9.96 -10.55
C TYR A 186 -4.28 -9.68 -9.24
N PHE A 187 -3.90 -10.30 -8.14
CA PHE A 187 -4.57 -10.12 -6.86
C PHE A 187 -4.48 -8.67 -6.33
N MET A 188 -3.42 -7.94 -6.69
CA MET A 188 -3.23 -6.55 -6.23
C MET A 188 -4.29 -5.59 -6.78
N ARG A 189 -5.03 -5.93 -7.83
CA ARG A 189 -6.12 -5.09 -8.33
C ARG A 189 -7.21 -4.85 -7.28
N ILE A 190 -7.41 -5.80 -6.35
CA ILE A 190 -8.36 -5.64 -5.24
C ILE A 190 -7.91 -4.54 -4.27
N ILE A 191 -6.60 -4.40 -4.08
CA ILE A 191 -6.00 -3.44 -3.14
C ILE A 191 -5.91 -2.03 -3.77
N TYR A 192 -5.71 -1.96 -5.09
CA TYR A 192 -5.50 -0.70 -5.81
C TYR A 192 -6.70 -0.36 -6.72
N PRO A 193 -7.62 0.53 -6.30
CA PRO A 193 -8.81 0.88 -7.09
C PRO A 193 -8.51 1.37 -8.51
N ALA A 194 -7.42 2.12 -8.69
CA ALA A 194 -6.99 2.58 -10.02
C ALA A 194 -6.59 1.41 -10.93
N LEU A 195 -5.88 0.41 -10.38
CA LEU A 195 -5.51 -0.80 -11.11
C LEU A 195 -6.73 -1.66 -11.45
N MET A 196 -7.68 -1.77 -10.51
CA MET A 196 -8.96 -2.46 -10.74
C MET A 196 -9.72 -1.80 -11.90
N LYS A 197 -9.84 -0.47 -11.89
CA LYS A 197 -10.50 0.27 -12.97
C LYS A 197 -9.80 0.05 -14.31
N GLN A 198 -8.48 0.10 -14.33
CA GLN A 198 -7.67 -0.13 -15.53
C GLN A 198 -7.88 -1.55 -16.06
N TYR A 199 -7.82 -2.56 -15.18
CA TYR A 199 -8.05 -3.96 -15.51
C TYR A 199 -9.46 -4.18 -16.09
N ASN A 200 -10.51 -3.72 -15.41
CA ASN A 200 -11.88 -3.88 -15.86
C ASN A 200 -12.13 -3.20 -17.22
N THR A 201 -11.55 -2.01 -17.42
CA THR A 201 -11.64 -1.29 -18.70
C THR A 201 -10.94 -2.08 -19.80
N TYR A 202 -9.77 -2.64 -19.50
CA TYR A 202 -9.00 -3.45 -20.45
C TYR A 202 -9.79 -4.70 -20.85
N ILE A 203 -10.30 -5.47 -19.90
CA ILE A 203 -11.11 -6.68 -20.16
C ILE A 203 -12.34 -6.35 -21.00
N LYS A 204 -13.10 -5.31 -20.58
CA LYS A 204 -14.30 -4.88 -21.33
C LYS A 204 -13.99 -4.53 -22.80
N ASN A 205 -12.92 -3.75 -23.03
CA ASN A 205 -12.54 -3.33 -24.39
C ASN A 205 -12.04 -4.51 -25.22
N THR A 206 -11.26 -5.41 -24.62
CA THR A 206 -10.72 -6.58 -25.32
C THR A 206 -11.84 -7.56 -25.66
N ASN A 207 -12.77 -7.84 -24.74
CA ASN A 207 -13.94 -8.67 -25.05
C ASN A 207 -14.81 -8.06 -26.13
N LYS A 208 -15.02 -6.75 -26.15
CA LYS A 208 -15.73 -6.06 -27.24
C LYS A 208 -15.04 -6.27 -28.59
N ASN A 209 -13.71 -6.23 -28.64
CA ASN A 209 -12.94 -6.47 -29.85
C ASN A 209 -12.99 -7.96 -30.27
N ALA A 210 -12.87 -8.89 -29.31
CA ALA A 210 -12.96 -10.33 -29.54
C ALA A 210 -14.35 -10.72 -30.11
N MET A 211 -15.42 -10.22 -29.51
CA MET A 211 -16.78 -10.43 -29.99
C MET A 211 -17.00 -9.88 -31.41
N ARG A 212 -16.40 -8.70 -31.71
CA ARG A 212 -16.53 -8.11 -33.06
C ARG A 212 -15.78 -8.91 -34.11
N GLU A 213 -14.59 -9.46 -33.77
CA GLU A 213 -13.73 -10.14 -34.73
C GLU A 213 -13.99 -11.64 -34.83
N PHE A 214 -14.29 -12.29 -33.70
CA PHE A 214 -14.38 -13.74 -33.61
C PHE A 214 -15.74 -14.25 -33.15
N GLN A 215 -16.67 -13.37 -32.78
CA GLN A 215 -17.98 -13.68 -32.19
C GLN A 215 -17.86 -14.52 -30.90
N MET A 216 -16.75 -14.38 -30.21
CA MET A 216 -16.42 -15.08 -28.96
C MET A 216 -15.80 -14.12 -27.98
N THR A 217 -15.94 -14.40 -26.69
CA THR A 217 -15.21 -13.69 -25.62
C THR A 217 -13.78 -14.22 -25.51
N VAL A 218 -12.93 -13.47 -24.81
CA VAL A 218 -11.56 -13.93 -24.50
C VAL A 218 -11.58 -15.20 -23.65
N ASP A 219 -12.49 -15.27 -22.69
CA ASP A 219 -12.59 -16.42 -21.77
C ASP A 219 -13.01 -17.69 -22.54
N GLU A 220 -13.98 -17.59 -23.44
CA GLU A 220 -14.36 -18.69 -24.33
C GLU A 220 -13.18 -19.16 -25.20
N MET A 221 -12.39 -18.23 -25.76
CA MET A 221 -11.19 -18.60 -26.52
C MET A 221 -10.09 -19.25 -25.65
N LEU A 222 -9.94 -18.83 -24.38
CA LEU A 222 -8.97 -19.41 -23.46
C LEU A 222 -9.35 -20.82 -22.99
N GLU A 223 -10.67 -21.14 -22.94
CA GLU A 223 -11.18 -22.47 -22.62
C GLU A 223 -11.05 -23.47 -23.78
N MET A 224 -10.90 -22.97 -25.01
CA MET A 224 -10.72 -23.84 -26.18
C MET A 224 -9.34 -24.49 -26.22
N PRO A 225 -9.23 -25.74 -26.70
CA PRO A 225 -7.94 -26.35 -27.01
C PRO A 225 -7.14 -25.49 -28.01
N ARG A 226 -5.86 -25.28 -27.75
CA ARG A 226 -5.02 -24.46 -28.65
C ARG A 226 -4.95 -24.95 -30.10
N SER A 227 -5.20 -26.25 -30.33
CA SER A 227 -5.28 -26.85 -31.65
C SER A 227 -6.50 -26.40 -32.45
N GLU A 228 -7.57 -26.00 -31.78
CA GLU A 228 -8.82 -25.58 -32.42
C GLU A 228 -8.86 -24.06 -32.69
N LEU A 229 -7.94 -23.31 -32.12
CA LEU A 229 -7.81 -21.88 -32.36
C LEU A 229 -7.12 -21.60 -33.70
N SER A 230 -7.69 -20.70 -34.49
CA SER A 230 -7.04 -20.16 -35.68
C SER A 230 -5.78 -19.35 -35.34
N GLU A 231 -4.88 -19.18 -36.29
CA GLU A 231 -3.65 -18.36 -36.04
C GLU A 231 -4.01 -16.92 -35.63
N ARG A 232 -5.06 -16.33 -36.21
CA ARG A 232 -5.52 -14.97 -35.82
C ARG A 232 -6.02 -14.92 -34.39
N GLN A 233 -6.70 -15.93 -33.88
CA GLN A 233 -7.13 -16.04 -32.48
C GLN A 233 -5.91 -16.21 -31.54
N LYS A 234 -4.94 -17.04 -31.96
CA LYS A 234 -3.69 -17.20 -31.21
C LYS A 234 -2.89 -15.90 -31.12
N ASP A 235 -2.82 -15.14 -32.22
CA ASP A 235 -2.16 -13.83 -32.25
C ASP A 235 -2.89 -12.81 -31.35
N PHE A 236 -4.22 -12.82 -31.42
CA PHE A 236 -5.04 -11.97 -30.57
C PHE A 236 -4.84 -12.29 -29.08
N LEU A 237 -4.82 -13.57 -28.71
CA LEU A 237 -4.57 -13.99 -27.33
C LEU A 237 -3.14 -13.64 -26.88
N ARG A 238 -2.12 -13.80 -27.73
CA ARG A 238 -0.74 -13.34 -27.44
C ARG A 238 -0.69 -11.84 -27.19
N TYR A 239 -1.39 -11.05 -28.01
CA TYR A 239 -1.51 -9.60 -27.80
C TYR A 239 -2.24 -9.28 -26.51
N TYR A 240 -3.35 -9.95 -26.22
CA TYR A 240 -4.11 -9.83 -24.98
C TYR A 240 -3.22 -10.07 -23.76
N GLU A 241 -2.52 -11.18 -23.68
CA GLU A 241 -1.63 -11.50 -22.57
C GLU A 241 -0.50 -10.45 -22.40
N SER A 242 0.10 -10.03 -23.50
CA SER A 242 1.22 -9.07 -23.48
C SER A 242 0.81 -7.68 -22.99
N ARG A 243 -0.41 -7.25 -23.28
CA ARG A 243 -0.94 -5.91 -22.93
C ARG A 243 -1.75 -5.87 -21.67
N MET A 244 -2.00 -7.00 -21.03
CA MET A 244 -2.71 -7.05 -19.76
C MET A 244 -2.04 -6.12 -18.73
N PRO A 245 -2.81 -5.27 -18.04
CA PRO A 245 -2.25 -4.30 -17.10
C PRO A 245 -1.73 -4.91 -15.78
N VAL A 246 -1.97 -6.19 -15.56
CA VAL A 246 -1.52 -6.96 -14.39
C VAL A 246 -0.69 -8.17 -14.80
N GLY A 247 0.20 -8.62 -13.93
CA GLY A 247 0.84 -9.93 -14.03
C GLY A 247 -0.17 -11.02 -13.64
N ASN A 248 -0.39 -11.98 -14.54
CA ASN A 248 -1.42 -13.02 -14.33
C ASN A 248 -0.82 -14.43 -14.37
N HIS A 249 0.39 -14.59 -13.86
CA HIS A 249 1.03 -15.88 -13.75
C HIS A 249 0.46 -16.69 -12.57
N ASP A 250 0.77 -17.98 -12.53
CA ASP A 250 0.20 -18.93 -11.56
C ASP A 250 0.90 -18.86 -10.19
N CYS A 251 1.10 -17.67 -9.66
CA CYS A 251 1.60 -17.50 -8.30
C CYS A 251 0.51 -17.82 -7.26
N VAL A 252 0.93 -18.20 -6.06
CA VAL A 252 0.04 -18.64 -4.98
C VAL A 252 -1.06 -17.63 -4.69
N MET A 253 -0.72 -16.33 -4.59
CA MET A 253 -1.70 -15.28 -4.27
C MET A 253 -2.70 -15.05 -5.40
N ASN A 254 -2.29 -15.15 -6.65
CA ASN A 254 -3.22 -15.09 -7.79
C ASN A 254 -4.18 -16.28 -7.78
N ARG A 255 -3.70 -17.49 -7.47
CA ARG A 255 -4.56 -18.70 -7.34
C ARG A 255 -5.57 -18.54 -6.20
N ILE A 256 -5.13 -18.09 -5.04
CA ILE A 256 -6.02 -17.83 -3.90
C ILE A 256 -7.08 -16.80 -4.30
N CYS A 257 -6.69 -15.68 -4.89
CA CYS A 257 -7.60 -14.62 -5.31
C CYS A 257 -8.67 -15.15 -6.31
N LYS A 258 -8.23 -15.86 -7.36
CA LYS A 258 -9.15 -16.45 -8.36
C LYS A 258 -10.09 -17.48 -7.75
N ARG A 259 -9.63 -18.27 -6.79
CA ARG A 259 -10.46 -19.23 -6.08
C ARG A 259 -11.52 -18.53 -5.23
N PHE A 260 -11.15 -17.48 -4.50
CA PHE A 260 -12.10 -16.67 -3.76
C PHE A 260 -13.15 -16.03 -4.67
N GLU A 261 -12.76 -15.50 -5.81
CA GLU A 261 -13.69 -14.92 -6.77
C GLU A 261 -14.67 -15.94 -7.32
N LYS A 262 -14.21 -17.16 -7.57
CA LYS A 262 -15.07 -18.25 -8.07
C LYS A 262 -16.03 -18.81 -7.00
N GLU A 263 -15.54 -19.01 -5.77
CA GLU A 263 -16.31 -19.64 -4.69
C GLU A 263 -17.21 -18.65 -3.94
N PHE A 264 -16.82 -17.37 -3.91
CA PHE A 264 -17.50 -16.31 -3.17
C PHE A 264 -17.97 -15.18 -4.09
N ASP A 265 -18.42 -15.54 -5.30
CA ASP A 265 -18.94 -14.57 -6.26
C ASP A 265 -20.10 -13.78 -5.63
N GLY A 266 -20.01 -12.45 -5.74
CA GLY A 266 -20.94 -11.53 -5.09
C GLY A 266 -20.70 -11.29 -3.59
N TYR A 267 -19.81 -12.04 -2.92
CA TYR A 267 -19.43 -11.76 -1.53
C TYR A 267 -18.36 -10.66 -1.45
N LEU A 268 -17.37 -10.69 -2.33
CA LEU A 268 -16.29 -9.70 -2.40
C LEU A 268 -16.72 -8.32 -2.95
N GLY A 269 -17.88 -8.23 -3.57
CA GLY A 269 -18.40 -6.97 -4.14
C GLY A 269 -19.45 -6.25 -3.28
N ARG A 270 -19.90 -6.85 -2.19
CA ARG A 270 -21.00 -6.34 -1.37
C ARG A 270 -20.54 -5.77 -0.03
N HIS A 271 -19.41 -5.13 0.03
CA HIS A 271 -19.17 -4.25 1.18
C HIS A 271 -20.07 -3.02 0.99
N ASN A 272 -21.24 -3.15 1.57
CA ASN A 272 -22.11 -2.10 2.06
C ASN A 272 -21.66 -0.69 1.67
N ALA A 273 -21.87 -0.38 0.41
CA ALA A 273 -22.07 0.98 0.00
C ALA A 273 -23.28 1.61 0.75
N ASP A 274 -23.99 0.84 1.56
CA ASP A 274 -25.29 1.19 2.09
C ASP A 274 -25.27 1.85 3.46
N VAL A 275 -24.09 1.99 4.08
CA VAL A 275 -23.90 2.94 5.17
C VAL A 275 -23.04 4.05 4.63
N ASP A 276 -23.62 4.91 3.81
CA ASP A 276 -23.00 6.18 3.47
C ASP A 276 -22.71 6.92 4.78
N PHE A 277 -21.42 7.10 5.04
CA PHE A 277 -21.02 7.91 6.18
C PHE A 277 -21.60 9.32 6.01
N ASP A 278 -22.47 9.71 6.92
CA ASP A 278 -23.05 11.03 6.93
C ASP A 278 -22.00 12.08 7.32
N TYR A 279 -21.29 12.60 6.32
CA TYR A 279 -20.25 13.60 6.54
C TYR A 279 -20.82 14.95 7.02
N THR A 280 -22.15 15.15 7.02
CA THR A 280 -22.76 16.39 7.52
C THR A 280 -22.56 16.54 9.02
N VAL A 281 -22.27 15.44 9.74
CA VAL A 281 -21.88 15.50 11.16
C VAL A 281 -20.61 16.33 11.40
N MET A 282 -19.73 16.43 10.38
CA MET A 282 -18.49 17.20 10.46
C MET A 282 -18.67 18.70 10.12
N LYS A 283 -19.84 19.09 9.62
CA LYS A 283 -20.12 20.48 9.20
C LYS A 283 -20.55 21.33 10.38
N SER A 284 -20.24 22.63 10.30
CA SER A 284 -20.75 23.63 11.26
C SER A 284 -22.26 23.86 11.10
N GLY A 285 -22.79 23.64 9.90
CA GLY A 285 -24.18 23.90 9.56
C GLY A 285 -24.46 25.38 9.23
N VAL A 286 -23.44 26.21 9.14
CA VAL A 286 -23.58 27.59 8.71
C VAL A 286 -23.84 27.63 7.20
N GLU A 287 -24.88 28.38 6.79
CA GLU A 287 -25.23 28.51 5.37
C GLU A 287 -24.17 29.27 4.59
N TYR A 288 -23.98 28.86 3.36
CA TYR A 288 -23.12 29.55 2.39
C TYR A 288 -23.80 29.69 1.04
N SER A 289 -23.40 30.70 0.28
CA SER A 289 -23.99 30.98 -1.03
C SER A 289 -23.44 29.98 -2.09
N ARG A 290 -24.27 29.73 -3.10
CA ARG A 290 -23.86 28.99 -4.29
C ARG A 290 -22.68 29.64 -5.02
N THR A 291 -22.58 30.96 -4.95
CA THR A 291 -21.45 31.72 -5.52
C THR A 291 -20.15 31.39 -4.81
N GLN A 292 -20.14 31.38 -3.47
CA GLN A 292 -18.96 30.96 -2.67
C GLN A 292 -18.57 29.52 -2.99
N TYR A 293 -19.54 28.61 -3.01
CA TYR A 293 -19.27 27.19 -3.36
C TYR A 293 -18.59 27.05 -4.73
N ASN A 294 -19.17 27.71 -5.77
CA ASN A 294 -18.63 27.60 -7.12
C ASN A 294 -17.23 28.23 -7.23
N ALA A 295 -16.98 29.32 -6.53
CA ALA A 295 -15.67 29.98 -6.52
C ALA A 295 -14.63 29.08 -5.87
N ILE A 296 -14.90 28.49 -4.69
CA ILE A 296 -13.99 27.55 -4.01
C ILE A 296 -13.79 26.28 -4.83
N LEU A 297 -14.84 25.73 -5.44
CA LEU A 297 -14.73 24.59 -6.33
C LEU A 297 -13.77 24.86 -7.50
N LYS A 298 -13.87 26.02 -8.13
CA LYS A 298 -12.96 26.41 -9.22
C LYS A 298 -11.51 26.54 -8.74
N LEU A 299 -11.29 27.11 -7.56
CA LEU A 299 -9.97 27.18 -6.95
C LEU A 299 -9.42 25.78 -6.67
N TYR A 300 -10.24 24.88 -6.13
CA TYR A 300 -9.87 23.49 -5.88
C TYR A 300 -9.50 22.72 -7.16
N GLU A 301 -10.27 22.86 -8.22
CA GLU A 301 -9.98 22.26 -9.53
C GLU A 301 -8.67 22.78 -10.11
N ASN A 302 -8.43 24.10 -10.00
CA ASN A 302 -7.18 24.72 -10.43
C ASN A 302 -5.97 24.23 -9.60
N TYR A 303 -6.11 24.20 -8.29
CA TYR A 303 -5.09 23.67 -7.38
C TYR A 303 -4.72 22.21 -7.74
N ASN A 304 -5.70 21.34 -7.92
CA ASN A 304 -5.46 19.95 -8.32
C ASN A 304 -4.78 19.84 -9.69
N LYS A 305 -5.14 20.70 -10.64
CA LYS A 305 -4.48 20.74 -11.95
C LYS A 305 -3.01 21.15 -11.82
N ARG A 306 -2.72 22.18 -11.03
CA ARG A 306 -1.36 22.66 -10.75
C ARG A 306 -0.53 21.58 -10.06
N LEU A 307 -1.06 20.92 -9.05
CA LEU A 307 -0.37 19.81 -8.36
C LEU A 307 0.00 18.68 -9.32
N ARG A 308 -0.95 18.24 -10.16
CA ARG A 308 -0.69 17.18 -11.15
C ARG A 308 0.37 17.59 -12.15
N SER A 309 0.28 18.81 -12.67
CA SER A 309 1.27 19.35 -13.63
C SER A 309 2.66 19.43 -13.00
N TYR A 310 2.73 19.89 -11.75
CA TYR A 310 4.01 19.96 -11.02
C TYR A 310 4.58 18.57 -10.70
N ALA A 311 3.75 17.61 -10.29
CA ALA A 311 4.19 16.25 -10.03
C ALA A 311 4.81 15.58 -11.30
N VAL A 312 4.20 15.83 -12.47
CA VAL A 312 4.75 15.37 -13.75
C VAL A 312 6.08 16.05 -14.07
N PHE A 313 6.16 17.37 -13.89
CA PHE A 313 7.38 18.16 -14.08
C PHE A 313 8.50 17.70 -13.15
N ALA A 314 8.24 17.61 -11.85
CA ALA A 314 9.20 17.20 -10.85
C ALA A 314 9.76 15.80 -11.13
N ASN A 315 8.91 14.86 -11.57
CA ASN A 315 9.34 13.53 -11.97
C ASN A 315 10.21 13.54 -13.24
N TYR A 316 9.86 14.36 -14.22
CA TYR A 316 10.61 14.49 -15.47
C TYR A 316 11.98 15.12 -15.24
N GLU A 317 12.03 16.25 -14.54
CA GLU A 317 13.26 16.99 -14.22
C GLU A 317 14.08 16.36 -13.09
N ARG A 318 13.58 15.31 -12.44
CA ARG A 318 14.20 14.65 -11.29
C ARG A 318 14.49 15.61 -10.14
N VAL A 319 13.53 16.51 -9.89
CA VAL A 319 13.58 17.42 -8.76
C VAL A 319 13.70 16.63 -7.47
N ASP A 320 14.52 17.09 -6.55
CA ASP A 320 14.68 16.47 -5.23
C ASP A 320 13.34 16.35 -4.49
N GLU A 321 13.18 15.28 -3.71
CA GLU A 321 11.92 15.02 -2.99
C GLU A 321 11.59 16.14 -1.99
N TYR A 322 12.60 16.73 -1.36
CA TYR A 322 12.42 17.85 -0.44
C TYR A 322 11.90 19.09 -1.16
N ASP A 323 12.52 19.48 -2.26
CA ASP A 323 12.09 20.62 -3.06
C ASP A 323 10.70 20.40 -3.65
N THR A 324 10.40 19.16 -4.07
CA THR A 324 9.08 18.77 -4.53
C THR A 324 8.04 18.94 -3.44
N PHE A 325 8.31 18.45 -2.23
CA PHE A 325 7.40 18.55 -1.11
C PHE A 325 7.22 20.00 -0.63
N SER A 326 8.31 20.76 -0.53
CA SER A 326 8.28 22.16 -0.16
C SER A 326 7.41 22.98 -1.12
N ARG A 327 7.56 22.75 -2.42
CA ARG A 327 6.73 23.41 -3.44
C ARG A 327 5.27 23.02 -3.35
N MET A 328 4.96 21.77 -3.04
CA MET A 328 3.56 21.33 -2.83
C MET A 328 2.92 22.01 -1.60
N ILE A 329 3.68 22.20 -0.53
CA ILE A 329 3.22 22.96 0.66
C ILE A 329 2.95 24.43 0.30
N GLU A 330 3.85 25.07 -0.44
CA GLU A 330 3.66 26.45 -0.91
C GLU A 330 2.38 26.57 -1.75
N MET A 331 2.20 25.67 -2.71
CA MET A 331 0.99 25.65 -3.54
C MET A 331 -0.29 25.47 -2.73
N ARG A 332 -0.23 24.71 -1.65
CA ARG A 332 -1.33 24.55 -0.71
C ARG A 332 -1.60 25.84 0.07
N SER A 333 -0.56 26.48 0.57
CA SER A 333 -0.66 27.77 1.26
C SER A 333 -1.25 28.86 0.34
N GLU A 334 -0.81 28.91 -0.92
CA GLU A 334 -1.39 29.79 -1.94
C GLU A 334 -2.90 29.53 -2.10
N PHE A 335 -3.29 28.28 -2.23
CA PHE A 335 -4.70 27.87 -2.33
C PHE A 335 -5.51 28.28 -1.10
N GLU A 336 -4.98 28.08 0.11
CA GLU A 336 -5.65 28.49 1.35
C GLU A 336 -5.87 30.01 1.41
N GLN A 337 -4.87 30.79 1.00
CA GLN A 337 -4.98 32.26 0.92
C GLN A 337 -6.01 32.71 -0.12
N GLU A 338 -6.06 32.06 -1.28
CA GLU A 338 -7.08 32.34 -2.30
C GLU A 338 -8.48 32.02 -1.80
N CYS A 339 -8.65 30.90 -1.08
CA CYS A 339 -9.92 30.53 -0.46
C CYS A 339 -10.35 31.53 0.62
N ALA A 340 -9.41 32.02 1.45
CA ALA A 340 -9.69 33.01 2.49
C ALA A 340 -10.20 34.35 1.93
N ARG A 341 -9.78 34.75 0.72
CA ARG A 341 -10.28 35.93 0.03
C ARG A 341 -11.75 35.78 -0.41
N VAL A 342 -12.17 34.53 -0.73
CA VAL A 342 -13.57 34.22 -1.11
C VAL A 342 -14.44 34.02 0.13
N CYS A 343 -13.91 33.40 1.14
CA CYS A 343 -14.59 33.06 2.38
C CYS A 343 -13.66 33.19 3.57
N SER A 344 -13.79 34.30 4.33
CA SER A 344 -12.94 34.55 5.52
C SER A 344 -13.34 33.69 6.73
N ASN A 345 -14.58 33.23 6.79
CA ASN A 345 -15.05 32.36 7.86
C ASN A 345 -14.55 30.92 7.63
N ARG A 346 -13.65 30.47 8.47
CA ARG A 346 -13.01 29.14 8.40
C ARG A 346 -14.01 27.99 8.49
N PHE A 347 -15.05 28.10 9.30
CA PHE A 347 -16.06 27.06 9.44
C PHE A 347 -16.94 26.93 8.19
N VAL A 348 -17.31 28.07 7.59
CA VAL A 348 -18.03 28.09 6.29
C VAL A 348 -17.14 27.50 5.19
N LEU A 349 -15.86 27.87 5.15
CA LEU A 349 -14.90 27.30 4.20
C LEU A 349 -14.77 25.78 4.39
N CYS A 350 -14.69 25.31 5.63
CA CYS A 350 -14.67 23.88 5.96
C CYS A 350 -15.92 23.17 5.41
N ASP A 351 -17.10 23.72 5.61
CA ASP A 351 -18.35 23.14 5.13
C ASP A 351 -18.39 23.01 3.60
N ILE A 352 -17.87 24.02 2.89
CA ILE A 352 -17.74 24.00 1.42
C ILE A 352 -16.73 22.93 0.98
N VAL A 353 -15.59 22.86 1.62
CA VAL A 353 -14.54 21.87 1.30
C VAL A 353 -15.03 20.46 1.56
N LEU A 354 -15.76 20.22 2.65
CA LEU A 354 -16.41 18.94 2.93
C LEU A 354 -17.39 18.55 1.81
N ASP A 355 -18.24 19.47 1.38
CA ASP A 355 -19.18 19.20 0.28
C ASP A 355 -18.46 18.90 -1.05
N ILE A 356 -17.36 19.57 -1.35
CA ILE A 356 -16.56 19.29 -2.53
C ILE A 356 -15.92 17.89 -2.43
N CYS A 357 -15.29 17.59 -1.30
CA CYS A 357 -14.54 16.33 -1.13
C CYS A 357 -15.44 15.11 -1.01
N TYR A 358 -16.62 15.24 -0.40
CA TYR A 358 -17.51 14.11 -0.19
C TYR A 358 -18.53 13.91 -1.32
N LYS A 359 -18.91 14.96 -2.04
CA LYS A 359 -19.86 14.86 -3.17
C LYS A 359 -19.19 14.70 -4.53
N LYS A 360 -18.05 15.35 -4.77
CA LYS A 360 -17.44 15.44 -6.11
C LYS A 360 -16.04 14.86 -6.23
N SER A 361 -15.29 14.73 -5.14
CA SER A 361 -13.91 14.25 -5.16
C SER A 361 -13.83 12.82 -4.66
N SER A 362 -12.87 12.04 -5.20
CA SER A 362 -12.51 10.74 -4.66
C SER A 362 -11.57 10.84 -3.44
N THR A 363 -11.04 12.02 -3.14
CA THR A 363 -10.03 12.25 -2.12
C THR A 363 -10.61 12.97 -0.92
N LYS A 364 -11.10 12.23 0.06
CA LYS A 364 -11.68 12.78 1.29
C LYS A 364 -10.60 13.26 2.28
N ARG A 365 -9.39 12.74 2.17
CA ARG A 365 -8.22 13.12 2.97
C ARG A 365 -7.94 14.62 2.91
N PHE A 366 -8.14 15.27 1.76
CA PHE A 366 -7.87 16.68 1.59
C PHE A 366 -8.69 17.57 2.54
N ALA A 367 -9.95 17.20 2.82
CA ALA A 367 -10.79 17.94 3.78
C ALA A 367 -10.17 17.93 5.19
N TRP A 368 -9.64 16.78 5.63
CA TRP A 368 -8.98 16.65 6.92
C TRP A 368 -7.63 17.36 6.97
N GLU A 369 -6.88 17.34 5.89
CA GLU A 369 -5.60 18.05 5.80
C GLU A 369 -5.76 19.57 5.85
N MET A 370 -6.84 20.09 5.29
CA MET A 370 -7.09 21.51 5.21
C MET A 370 -7.90 22.07 6.39
N CYS A 371 -8.89 21.31 6.86
CA CYS A 371 -9.90 21.76 7.81
C CYS A 371 -10.01 20.87 9.04
N GLY A 372 -8.97 20.08 9.37
CA GLY A 372 -9.03 19.11 10.47
C GLY A 372 -9.37 19.74 11.82
N GLY A 373 -8.85 20.92 12.10
CA GLY A 373 -9.16 21.67 13.32
C GLY A 373 -10.64 22.05 13.41
N GLU A 374 -11.19 22.62 12.33
CA GLU A 374 -12.59 23.03 12.25
C GLU A 374 -13.53 21.81 12.28
N ILE A 375 -13.14 20.68 11.65
CA ILE A 375 -13.90 19.43 11.69
C ILE A 375 -13.99 18.91 13.12
N ILE A 376 -12.87 18.86 13.83
CA ILE A 376 -12.83 18.39 15.22
C ILE A 376 -13.65 19.32 16.11
N GLN A 377 -13.52 20.64 15.95
CA GLN A 377 -14.30 21.59 16.73
C GLN A 377 -15.81 21.42 16.48
N ASN A 378 -16.23 21.27 15.22
CA ASN A 378 -17.64 21.04 14.89
C ASN A 378 -18.18 19.75 15.51
N LEU A 379 -17.38 18.69 15.53
CA LEU A 379 -17.76 17.42 16.17
C LEU A 379 -17.88 17.58 17.69
N LEU A 380 -16.94 18.28 18.33
CA LEU A 380 -16.97 18.54 19.78
C LEU A 380 -18.19 19.42 20.15
N ASP A 381 -18.45 20.48 19.40
CA ASP A 381 -19.57 21.39 19.64
C ASP A 381 -20.93 20.66 19.57
N LYS A 382 -21.09 19.75 18.59
CA LYS A 382 -22.32 18.95 18.46
C LYS A 382 -22.51 17.92 19.57
N HIS A 383 -21.45 17.50 20.22
CA HIS A 383 -21.47 16.51 21.27
C HIS A 383 -21.13 17.09 22.66
N ASN A 384 -21.26 18.40 22.85
CA ASN A 384 -20.97 19.08 24.11
C ASN A 384 -19.57 18.77 24.68
N GLY A 385 -18.57 18.68 23.80
CA GLY A 385 -17.20 18.36 24.18
C GLY A 385 -16.94 16.89 24.53
N VAL A 386 -17.92 16.01 24.32
CA VAL A 386 -17.79 14.58 24.65
C VAL A 386 -17.42 13.78 23.42
N ILE A 387 -16.41 12.95 23.52
CA ILE A 387 -16.07 11.94 22.52
C ILE A 387 -16.50 10.56 23.01
N SER A 388 -17.20 9.83 22.16
CA SER A 388 -17.51 8.41 22.37
C SER A 388 -16.55 7.56 21.55
N TYR A 389 -15.93 6.55 22.16
CA TYR A 389 -15.01 5.63 21.48
C TYR A 389 -15.27 4.19 21.92
N PRO A 390 -15.08 3.21 21.00
CA PRO A 390 -15.27 1.81 21.33
C PRO A 390 -14.11 1.27 22.17
N THR A 391 -14.44 0.51 23.20
CA THR A 391 -13.49 -0.25 24.02
C THR A 391 -13.87 -1.72 23.97
N VAL A 392 -12.88 -2.60 23.88
CA VAL A 392 -13.12 -4.05 23.89
C VAL A 392 -13.82 -4.43 25.21
N ASP A 393 -14.98 -5.04 25.08
CA ASP A 393 -15.81 -5.48 26.21
C ASP A 393 -16.57 -6.75 25.77
N PRO A 394 -16.27 -7.92 26.39
CA PRO A 394 -16.96 -9.17 26.05
C PRO A 394 -18.49 -9.11 26.22
N ALA A 395 -19.00 -8.22 27.07
CA ALA A 395 -20.42 -7.99 27.29
C ALA A 395 -20.98 -6.85 26.42
N GLY A 396 -20.16 -6.22 25.58
CA GLY A 396 -20.52 -5.05 24.77
C GLY A 396 -21.59 -5.34 23.71
N ASP A 397 -22.34 -4.30 23.40
CA ASP A 397 -23.46 -4.38 22.44
C ASP A 397 -23.00 -4.28 20.97
N ILE A 398 -21.81 -3.74 20.73
CA ILE A 398 -21.26 -3.55 19.39
C ILE A 398 -20.42 -4.77 19.02
N PHE A 399 -20.76 -5.46 17.91
CA PHE A 399 -19.97 -6.57 17.40
C PHE A 399 -19.25 -6.15 16.12
N PHE A 400 -17.89 -6.25 16.11
CA PHE A 400 -17.08 -5.91 14.96
C PHE A 400 -15.82 -6.79 14.88
N CYS A 401 -15.54 -7.37 13.73
CA CYS A 401 -14.35 -8.21 13.45
C CYS A 401 -14.12 -9.37 14.45
N GLY A 402 -15.19 -9.93 15.00
CA GLY A 402 -15.09 -11.06 15.95
C GLY A 402 -15.07 -10.67 17.43
N ASP A 403 -14.89 -9.38 17.73
CA ASP A 403 -14.86 -8.85 19.09
C ASP A 403 -16.12 -8.05 19.43
N ARG A 404 -16.43 -7.96 20.74
CA ARG A 404 -17.48 -7.11 21.27
C ARG A 404 -16.89 -5.87 21.91
N PHE A 405 -17.61 -4.76 21.77
CA PHE A 405 -17.19 -3.45 22.26
C PHE A 405 -18.33 -2.76 22.98
N SER A 406 -17.99 -1.99 24.00
CA SER A 406 -18.86 -0.98 24.62
C SER A 406 -18.35 0.42 24.27
N LEU A 407 -19.26 1.40 24.16
CA LEU A 407 -18.89 2.79 23.99
C LEU A 407 -18.51 3.40 25.34
N GLN A 408 -17.29 3.90 25.43
CA GLN A 408 -16.88 4.77 26.53
C GLN A 408 -16.92 6.23 26.09
N GLN A 409 -17.13 7.12 27.03
CA GLN A 409 -17.19 8.56 26.81
C GLN A 409 -16.07 9.27 27.55
N LYS A 410 -15.46 10.24 26.87
CA LYS A 410 -14.45 11.12 27.47
C LYS A 410 -14.77 12.56 27.11
N MET A 411 -14.79 13.42 28.07
CA MET A 411 -14.89 14.86 27.87
C MET A 411 -13.52 15.40 27.45
N ILE A 412 -13.49 16.15 26.35
CA ILE A 412 -12.31 16.83 25.84
C ILE A 412 -12.58 18.33 25.93
N GLY A 413 -11.69 19.08 26.59
CA GLY A 413 -11.81 20.53 26.69
C GLY A 413 -12.70 21.04 27.80
N GLY A 414 -12.78 20.35 28.89
CA GLY A 414 -13.22 20.96 30.14
C GLY A 414 -12.16 21.96 30.57
N THR A 415 -12.40 23.26 30.41
CA THR A 415 -11.67 24.31 31.15
C THR A 415 -11.77 23.97 32.62
N LEU A 416 -10.62 23.78 33.26
CA LEU A 416 -10.46 23.77 34.69
C LEU A 416 -10.96 25.11 35.28
#